data_91dfa333acf58329938c321ea350ff84
#
_entry.id   91dfa333acf58329938c321ea350ff84
#
_cell.length_a   1.000
_cell.length_b   1.000
_cell.length_c   1.000
_cell.angle_alpha   90.00
_cell.angle_beta   90.00
_cell.angle_gamma   90.00
#
_symmetry.space_group_name_H-M   'P 1'
#
loop_
_entity.id
_entity.type
_entity.pdbx_description
1 polymer ?
#
loop_
_entity_poly.entity_id
_entity_poly.type
_entity_poly.pdbx_seq_one_letter_code
_entity_poly.pdbx_strand_id
1 'polypeptide(L)'
;TEEESPQHKQPGNIPLRIFAICLTSVLVAVHYTNYGPLIPVLISDLHINSGQTGLFSTFLFLGLAVMYIPAGVLADRFGQRPVLIGSSILFVLGAILLPLFPNLPWTLACRFIVGLGSGAAFVAGAGVAANLGKHSSLGQGLYGGSVQIGSGLGLLITPYFLALFGWRGSFLLWGLLGILSIIIWLFVQDGQESHRGSTINVLAGVRSPSVWTLGLSHMGTFGLGNAIAAWIAVYLAFQYGVPLALAATLGSLALLTGVFFRPLGGILIARGVIGAIPLLRVGTILGCIGVGLLALPLRFTPFVFLGMTCIAIGATIPYTSVFNEAAHLRGVSKGIAHGLVSMISTPTVLLGPPLIGFLFESTHNFTLAFGSIMLFSCVAITASFLAGPAVKRETA
;
A
#
# COMPACT_ATOMS: atom_id res chain seq x y z
N THR A 1 -52.54 -18.96 1.67
CA THR A 1 -51.57 -18.03 2.23
C THR A 1 -50.24 -18.23 1.50
N GLU A 2 -50.05 -17.38 0.47
CA GLU A 2 -48.77 -17.31 -0.28
C GLU A 2 -47.73 -16.73 0.67
N GLU A 3 -46.69 -17.54 0.98
CA GLU A 3 -45.47 -17.05 1.62
C GLU A 3 -44.75 -16.16 0.61
N GLU A 4 -44.78 -14.85 0.84
CA GLU A 4 -43.93 -13.91 0.12
C GLU A 4 -42.47 -14.32 0.30
N SER A 5 -41.85 -14.79 -0.78
CA SER A 5 -40.41 -15.02 -0.85
C SER A 5 -39.70 -13.71 -0.51
N PRO A 6 -38.63 -13.74 0.34
CA PRO A 6 -37.90 -12.53 0.70
C PRO A 6 -37.35 -11.88 -0.57
N GLN A 7 -37.91 -10.72 -0.90
CA GLN A 7 -37.43 -9.91 -2.02
C GLN A 7 -35.92 -9.68 -1.83
N HIS A 8 -35.12 -10.32 -2.67
CA HIS A 8 -33.72 -10.00 -2.85
C HIS A 8 -33.65 -8.54 -3.31
N LYS A 9 -33.47 -7.61 -2.34
CA LYS A 9 -33.16 -6.23 -2.68
C LYS A 9 -31.93 -6.23 -3.56
N GLN A 10 -32.09 -5.74 -4.78
CA GLN A 10 -31.03 -5.66 -5.78
C GLN A 10 -29.78 -5.00 -5.16
N PRO A 11 -28.60 -5.57 -5.38
CA PRO A 11 -27.37 -4.92 -4.95
C PRO A 11 -27.32 -3.54 -5.59
N GLY A 12 -27.14 -2.48 -4.78
CA GLY A 12 -27.02 -1.12 -5.28
C GLY A 12 -26.00 -1.05 -6.43
N ASN A 13 -26.08 -0.04 -7.27
CA ASN A 13 -25.33 0.14 -8.52
C ASN A 13 -23.87 -0.35 -8.42
N ILE A 14 -23.61 -1.62 -8.84
CA ILE A 14 -22.32 -2.28 -8.74
C ILE A 14 -21.19 -1.48 -9.43
N PRO A 15 -21.38 -0.96 -10.67
CA PRO A 15 -20.40 -0.10 -11.31
C PRO A 15 -20.01 1.12 -10.47
N LEU A 16 -20.98 1.79 -9.86
CA LEU A 16 -20.73 2.95 -9.01
C LEU A 16 -19.94 2.57 -7.75
N ARG A 17 -20.23 1.43 -7.14
CA ARG A 17 -19.50 0.92 -5.96
C ARG A 17 -18.06 0.59 -6.31
N ILE A 18 -17.82 -0.07 -7.46
CA ILE A 18 -16.46 -0.36 -7.95
C ILE A 18 -15.73 0.96 -8.22
N PHE A 19 -16.34 1.89 -8.91
CA PHE A 19 -15.75 3.20 -9.18
C PHE A 19 -15.39 3.94 -7.89
N ALA A 20 -16.30 3.96 -6.91
CA ALA A 20 -16.09 4.65 -5.64
C ALA A 20 -14.92 4.06 -4.84
N ILE A 21 -14.80 2.71 -4.72
CA ILE A 21 -13.65 2.10 -4.04
C ILE A 21 -12.35 2.34 -4.80
N CYS A 22 -12.36 2.30 -6.12
CA CYS A 22 -11.18 2.56 -6.94
C CYS A 22 -10.73 4.01 -6.82
N LEU A 23 -11.65 4.97 -6.91
CA LEU A 23 -11.37 6.40 -6.75
C LEU A 23 -10.80 6.69 -5.36
N THR A 24 -11.44 6.20 -4.30
CA THR A 24 -10.95 6.34 -2.92
C THR A 24 -9.56 5.75 -2.77
N SER A 25 -9.33 4.56 -3.31
CA SER A 25 -8.03 3.89 -3.26
C SER A 25 -6.93 4.69 -3.97
N VAL A 26 -7.21 5.25 -5.15
CA VAL A 26 -6.28 6.14 -5.85
C VAL A 26 -5.94 7.36 -5.00
N LEU A 27 -6.96 8.06 -4.47
CA LEU A 27 -6.80 9.29 -3.71
C LEU A 27 -6.08 9.08 -2.36
N VAL A 28 -6.26 7.92 -1.74
CA VAL A 28 -5.49 7.51 -0.56
C VAL A 28 -4.05 7.18 -0.92
N ALA A 29 -3.84 6.39 -1.96
CA ALA A 29 -2.52 5.86 -2.29
C ALA A 29 -1.56 6.89 -2.86
N VAL A 30 -2.04 8.03 -3.39
CA VAL A 30 -1.17 9.16 -3.76
C VAL A 30 -0.34 9.64 -2.56
N HIS A 31 -0.89 9.57 -1.34
CA HIS A 31 -0.21 9.99 -0.12
C HIS A 31 0.94 9.05 0.30
N TYR A 32 1.02 7.84 -0.24
CA TYR A 32 2.12 6.91 0.06
C TYR A 32 3.45 7.39 -0.51
N THR A 33 3.41 8.08 -1.64
CA THR A 33 4.60 8.43 -2.43
C THR A 33 4.75 9.91 -2.73
N ASN A 34 3.71 10.73 -2.54
CA ASN A 34 3.70 12.16 -2.90
C ASN A 34 4.80 13.00 -2.21
N TYR A 35 5.33 12.55 -1.09
CA TYR A 35 6.40 13.28 -0.40
C TYR A 35 7.79 13.00 -1.00
N GLY A 36 7.99 11.87 -1.70
CA GLY A 36 9.29 11.48 -2.26
C GLY A 36 9.94 12.57 -3.14
N PRO A 37 9.25 13.11 -4.14
CA PRO A 37 9.77 14.22 -4.94
C PRO A 37 9.96 15.53 -4.15
N LEU A 38 9.33 15.65 -2.98
CA LEU A 38 9.43 16.84 -2.14
C LEU A 38 10.61 16.80 -1.16
N ILE A 39 11.29 15.64 -1.00
CA ILE A 39 12.37 15.44 -0.02
C ILE A 39 13.40 16.60 -0.03
N PRO A 40 13.98 17.01 -1.18
CA PRO A 40 14.98 18.06 -1.16
C PRO A 40 14.48 19.40 -0.62
N VAL A 41 13.26 19.80 -0.98
CA VAL A 41 12.68 21.06 -0.52
C VAL A 41 12.20 20.96 0.93
N LEU A 42 11.74 19.80 1.40
CA LEU A 42 11.38 19.60 2.80
C LEU A 42 12.60 19.68 3.73
N ILE A 43 13.76 19.16 3.30
CA ILE A 43 15.00 19.29 4.04
C ILE A 43 15.37 20.76 4.23
N SER A 44 15.31 21.56 3.15
CA SER A 44 15.68 22.99 3.22
C SER A 44 14.68 23.82 4.03
N ASP A 45 13.38 23.65 3.80
CA ASP A 45 12.35 24.53 4.37
C ASP A 45 11.97 24.19 5.81
N LEU A 46 12.05 22.89 6.18
CA LEU A 46 11.78 22.44 7.55
C LEU A 46 13.04 22.33 8.40
N HIS A 47 14.23 22.59 7.82
CA HIS A 47 15.54 22.44 8.47
C HIS A 47 15.72 21.06 9.12
N ILE A 48 15.36 20.00 8.38
CA ILE A 48 15.43 18.60 8.80
C ILE A 48 16.48 17.85 7.99
N ASN A 49 16.89 16.68 8.48
CA ASN A 49 17.83 15.81 7.76
C ASN A 49 17.11 14.75 6.90
N SER A 50 17.88 14.06 6.06
CA SER A 50 17.34 13.02 5.16
C SER A 50 16.68 11.87 5.91
N GLY A 51 17.20 11.48 7.07
CA GLY A 51 16.58 10.46 7.93
C GLY A 51 15.20 10.89 8.44
N GLN A 52 15.07 12.17 8.83
CA GLN A 52 13.80 12.73 9.30
C GLN A 52 12.75 12.83 8.20
N THR A 53 13.14 13.02 6.92
CA THR A 53 12.17 12.97 5.82
C THR A 53 11.58 11.57 5.66
N GLY A 54 12.32 10.52 5.94
CA GLY A 54 11.80 9.14 5.96
C GLY A 54 10.67 8.92 6.95
N LEU A 55 10.64 9.70 8.06
CA LEU A 55 9.56 9.63 9.05
C LEU A 55 8.19 10.02 8.49
N PHE A 56 8.13 10.76 7.38
CA PHE A 56 6.88 11.06 6.68
C PHE A 56 6.18 9.78 6.22
N SER A 57 6.93 8.78 5.76
CA SER A 57 6.41 7.45 5.45
C SER A 57 6.06 6.70 6.73
N THR A 58 6.97 6.67 7.70
CA THR A 58 6.78 5.96 8.97
C THR A 58 5.47 6.34 9.64
N PHE A 59 5.21 7.63 9.84
CA PHE A 59 4.01 8.09 10.54
C PHE A 59 2.73 7.82 9.75
N LEU A 60 2.77 7.92 8.42
CA LEU A 60 1.62 7.53 7.59
C LEU A 60 1.33 6.04 7.73
N PHE A 61 2.32 5.18 7.53
CA PHE A 61 2.11 3.73 7.59
C PHE A 61 1.88 3.22 9.00
N LEU A 62 2.36 3.92 10.03
CA LEU A 62 2.02 3.64 11.43
C LEU A 62 0.52 3.90 11.67
N GLY A 63 -0.01 5.05 11.25
CA GLY A 63 -1.44 5.33 11.34
C GLY A 63 -2.29 4.29 10.59
N LEU A 64 -1.83 3.91 9.39
CA LEU A 64 -2.48 2.89 8.56
C LEU A 64 -2.49 1.53 9.28
N ALA A 65 -1.37 1.08 9.85
CA ALA A 65 -1.27 -0.18 10.57
C ALA A 65 -2.14 -0.21 11.83
N VAL A 66 -2.15 0.87 12.60
CA VAL A 66 -2.98 1.01 13.82
C VAL A 66 -4.47 0.88 13.47
N MET A 67 -4.89 1.37 12.31
CA MET A 67 -6.30 1.40 11.92
C MET A 67 -6.80 0.11 11.26
N TYR A 68 -5.94 -0.82 10.86
CA TYR A 68 -6.35 -2.05 10.16
C TYR A 68 -7.39 -2.87 10.93
N ILE A 69 -7.17 -3.13 12.22
CA ILE A 69 -8.10 -3.92 13.04
C ILE A 69 -9.32 -3.09 13.46
N PRO A 70 -9.17 -1.86 14.01
CA PRO A 70 -10.32 -1.03 14.35
C PRO A 70 -11.27 -0.78 13.17
N ALA A 71 -10.74 -0.54 11.98
CA ALA A 71 -11.57 -0.31 10.78
C ALA A 71 -12.43 -1.52 10.42
N GLY A 72 -11.90 -2.74 10.55
CA GLY A 72 -12.70 -3.96 10.37
C GLY A 72 -13.88 -4.02 11.34
N VAL A 73 -13.61 -3.79 12.62
CA VAL A 73 -14.66 -3.76 13.68
C VAL A 73 -15.70 -2.67 13.40
N LEU A 74 -15.25 -1.48 13.02
CA LEU A 74 -16.16 -0.37 12.67
C LEU A 74 -17.00 -0.69 11.43
N ALA A 75 -16.42 -1.32 10.41
CA ALA A 75 -17.12 -1.72 9.21
C ALA A 75 -18.17 -2.82 9.48
N ASP A 76 -17.86 -3.78 10.37
CA ASP A 76 -18.80 -4.81 10.79
C ASP A 76 -19.96 -4.23 11.61
N ARG A 77 -19.69 -3.20 12.42
CA ARG A 77 -20.70 -2.59 13.31
C ARG A 77 -21.56 -1.55 12.61
N PHE A 78 -20.98 -0.69 11.81
CA PHE A 78 -21.64 0.50 11.24
C PHE A 78 -21.88 0.39 9.74
N GLY A 79 -21.35 -0.66 9.08
CA GLY A 79 -21.33 -0.79 7.63
C GLY A 79 -20.09 -0.13 7.00
N GLN A 80 -19.83 -0.49 5.75
CA GLN A 80 -18.59 -0.07 5.05
C GLN A 80 -18.64 1.40 4.60
N ARG A 81 -19.82 1.88 4.18
CA ARG A 81 -19.99 3.26 3.68
C ARG A 81 -19.68 4.32 4.74
N PRO A 82 -20.23 4.29 5.98
CA PRO A 82 -19.87 5.27 7.01
C PRO A 82 -18.39 5.27 7.34
N VAL A 83 -17.76 4.08 7.36
CA VAL A 83 -16.30 3.95 7.59
C VAL A 83 -15.52 4.60 6.44
N LEU A 84 -15.95 4.41 5.18
CA LEU A 84 -15.30 5.02 4.01
C LEU A 84 -15.47 6.55 3.96
N ILE A 85 -16.61 7.07 4.39
CA ILE A 85 -16.80 8.53 4.54
C ILE A 85 -15.89 9.05 5.65
N GLY A 86 -15.90 8.44 6.83
CA GLY A 86 -15.05 8.84 7.95
C GLY A 86 -13.56 8.75 7.61
N SER A 87 -13.15 7.69 6.92
CA SER A 87 -11.77 7.53 6.45
C SER A 87 -11.38 8.64 5.48
N SER A 88 -12.28 8.99 4.55
CA SER A 88 -12.04 10.06 3.58
C SER A 88 -11.90 11.42 4.26
N ILE A 89 -12.74 11.71 5.26
CA ILE A 89 -12.62 12.92 6.08
C ILE A 89 -11.26 12.96 6.79
N LEU A 90 -10.81 11.85 7.40
CA LEU A 90 -9.54 11.79 8.13
C LEU A 90 -8.35 12.06 7.19
N PHE A 91 -8.23 11.37 6.06
CA PHE A 91 -7.06 11.58 5.21
C PHE A 91 -7.08 12.96 4.53
N VAL A 92 -8.26 13.48 4.18
CA VAL A 92 -8.42 14.84 3.63
C VAL A 92 -8.01 15.90 4.66
N LEU A 93 -8.51 15.79 5.89
CA LEU A 93 -8.14 16.71 6.98
C LEU A 93 -6.64 16.69 7.25
N GLY A 94 -6.04 15.49 7.38
CA GLY A 94 -4.61 15.38 7.59
C GLY A 94 -3.78 15.99 6.46
N ALA A 95 -4.21 15.83 5.20
CA ALA A 95 -3.52 16.39 4.05
C ALA A 95 -3.66 17.91 3.93
N ILE A 96 -4.86 18.47 4.21
CA ILE A 96 -5.12 19.92 4.15
C ILE A 96 -4.46 20.66 5.32
N LEU A 97 -4.46 20.06 6.51
CA LEU A 97 -3.86 20.69 7.69
C LEU A 97 -2.33 20.67 7.68
N LEU A 98 -1.71 19.72 6.96
CA LEU A 98 -0.27 19.53 6.95
C LEU A 98 0.53 20.81 6.62
N PRO A 99 0.19 21.61 5.59
CA PRO A 99 0.96 22.79 5.22
C PRO A 99 0.76 24.00 6.13
N LEU A 100 -0.15 23.95 7.13
CA LEU A 100 -0.45 25.12 7.98
C LEU A 100 0.73 25.51 8.88
N PHE A 101 1.40 24.53 9.47
CA PHE A 101 2.54 24.79 10.35
C PHE A 101 3.78 24.04 9.85
N PRO A 102 4.80 24.77 9.33
CA PRO A 102 5.98 24.14 8.73
C PRO A 102 6.99 23.72 9.80
N ASN A 103 6.63 22.72 10.59
CA ASN A 103 7.52 22.08 11.55
C ASN A 103 7.33 20.56 11.53
N LEU A 104 8.40 19.84 11.88
CA LEU A 104 8.42 18.36 11.80
C LEU A 104 7.33 17.70 12.66
N PRO A 105 7.14 18.04 13.95
CA PRO A 105 6.13 17.37 14.77
C PRO A 105 4.71 17.50 14.19
N TRP A 106 4.34 18.67 13.71
CA TRP A 106 3.03 18.91 13.12
C TRP A 106 2.84 18.12 11.83
N THR A 107 3.83 18.15 10.92
CA THR A 107 3.75 17.42 9.66
C THR A 107 3.67 15.91 9.89
N LEU A 108 4.39 15.37 10.89
CA LEU A 108 4.31 13.96 11.25
C LEU A 108 2.94 13.60 11.87
N ALA A 109 2.38 14.46 12.72
CA ALA A 109 1.02 14.27 13.26
C ALA A 109 -0.03 14.24 12.13
N CYS A 110 0.06 15.16 11.17
CA CYS A 110 -0.83 15.18 10.01
C CYS A 110 -0.63 13.93 9.13
N ARG A 111 0.60 13.47 8.92
CA ARG A 111 0.87 12.22 8.19
C ARG A 111 0.27 11.00 8.89
N PHE A 112 0.30 10.96 10.22
CA PHE A 112 -0.35 9.91 11.01
C PHE A 112 -1.88 9.94 10.83
N ILE A 113 -2.50 11.13 10.84
CA ILE A 113 -3.95 11.27 10.59
C ILE A 113 -4.30 10.81 9.17
N VAL A 114 -3.51 11.19 8.16
CA VAL A 114 -3.64 10.65 6.78
C VAL A 114 -3.56 9.13 6.80
N GLY A 115 -2.64 8.57 7.58
CA GLY A 115 -2.47 7.13 7.75
C GLY A 115 -3.69 6.44 8.37
N LEU A 116 -4.27 7.01 9.42
CA LEU A 116 -5.51 6.49 10.03
C LEU A 116 -6.64 6.40 8.99
N GLY A 117 -6.86 7.49 8.25
CA GLY A 117 -7.85 7.49 7.16
C GLY A 117 -7.52 6.45 6.10
N SER A 118 -6.26 6.35 5.70
CA SER A 118 -5.79 5.39 4.68
C SER A 118 -6.02 3.93 5.10
N GLY A 119 -5.73 3.59 6.35
CA GLY A 119 -5.93 2.24 6.87
C GLY A 119 -7.41 1.85 6.93
N ALA A 120 -8.27 2.77 7.36
CA ALA A 120 -9.71 2.57 7.38
C ALA A 120 -10.28 2.40 5.96
N ALA A 121 -9.84 3.24 5.00
CA ALA A 121 -10.24 3.13 3.60
C ALA A 121 -9.80 1.79 3.00
N PHE A 122 -8.57 1.34 3.32
CA PHE A 122 -8.04 0.08 2.79
C PHE A 122 -8.88 -1.12 3.23
N VAL A 123 -9.22 -1.23 4.50
CA VAL A 123 -10.00 -2.36 5.04
C VAL A 123 -11.44 -2.31 4.55
N ALA A 124 -12.11 -1.16 4.69
CA ALA A 124 -13.51 -1.02 4.29
C ALA A 124 -13.69 -1.13 2.77
N GLY A 125 -12.76 -0.59 1.97
CA GLY A 125 -12.79 -0.72 0.51
C GLY A 125 -12.61 -2.17 0.04
N ALA A 126 -11.68 -2.92 0.66
CA ALA A 126 -11.54 -4.35 0.41
C ALA A 126 -12.81 -5.13 0.78
N GLY A 127 -13.48 -4.73 1.87
CA GLY A 127 -14.77 -5.28 2.28
C GLY A 127 -15.87 -5.03 1.24
N VAL A 128 -15.98 -3.79 0.72
CA VAL A 128 -16.93 -3.51 -0.39
C VAL A 128 -16.63 -4.39 -1.59
N ALA A 129 -15.36 -4.50 -2.00
CA ALA A 129 -14.95 -5.33 -3.14
C ALA A 129 -15.29 -6.81 -2.93
N ALA A 130 -15.12 -7.34 -1.71
CA ALA A 130 -15.47 -8.72 -1.37
C ALA A 130 -16.99 -8.98 -1.44
N ASN A 131 -17.81 -7.98 -1.16
CA ASN A 131 -19.27 -8.08 -1.11
C ASN A 131 -19.98 -7.73 -2.43
N LEU A 132 -19.27 -7.77 -3.57
CA LEU A 132 -19.86 -7.55 -4.91
C LEU A 132 -20.43 -8.84 -5.54
N GLY A 133 -20.62 -9.90 -4.79
CA GLY A 133 -21.15 -11.18 -5.25
C GLY A 133 -20.29 -11.77 -6.38
N LYS A 134 -20.90 -12.09 -7.54
CA LYS A 134 -20.19 -12.64 -8.71
C LYS A 134 -19.09 -11.72 -9.28
N HIS A 135 -19.09 -10.45 -8.93
CA HIS A 135 -18.12 -9.45 -9.37
C HIS A 135 -17.00 -9.21 -8.34
N SER A 136 -16.95 -9.95 -7.23
CA SER A 136 -15.98 -9.73 -6.14
C SER A 136 -14.53 -9.88 -6.61
N SER A 137 -14.20 -10.89 -7.40
CA SER A 137 -12.84 -11.09 -7.94
C SER A 137 -12.40 -9.92 -8.82
N LEU A 138 -13.28 -9.43 -9.70
CA LEU A 138 -13.02 -8.23 -10.52
C LEU A 138 -12.84 -7.00 -9.62
N GLY A 139 -13.74 -6.82 -8.65
CA GLY A 139 -13.68 -5.70 -7.70
C GLY A 139 -12.38 -5.68 -6.92
N GLN A 140 -11.93 -6.83 -6.40
CA GLN A 140 -10.64 -6.95 -5.69
C GLN A 140 -9.45 -6.64 -6.59
N GLY A 141 -9.45 -7.13 -7.83
CA GLY A 141 -8.39 -6.85 -8.80
C GLY A 141 -8.29 -5.37 -9.14
N LEU A 142 -9.42 -4.72 -9.45
CA LEU A 142 -9.49 -3.29 -9.76
C LEU A 142 -9.11 -2.44 -8.54
N TYR A 143 -9.61 -2.79 -7.36
CA TYR A 143 -9.27 -2.14 -6.11
C TYR A 143 -7.76 -2.21 -5.82
N GLY A 144 -7.17 -3.40 -5.89
CA GLY A 144 -5.72 -3.58 -5.71
C GLY A 144 -4.88 -2.85 -6.76
N GLY A 145 -5.33 -2.82 -8.03
CA GLY A 145 -4.70 -2.06 -9.10
C GLY A 145 -4.75 -0.54 -8.87
N SER A 146 -5.87 -0.05 -8.33
CA SER A 146 -6.07 1.37 -8.03
C SER A 146 -5.09 1.92 -7.00
N VAL A 147 -4.65 1.11 -6.02
CA VAL A 147 -3.55 1.46 -5.10
C VAL A 147 -2.26 1.78 -5.86
N GLN A 148 -1.94 0.98 -6.88
CA GLN A 148 -0.72 1.20 -7.67
C GLN A 148 -0.85 2.44 -8.57
N ILE A 149 -2.04 2.68 -9.13
CA ILE A 149 -2.33 3.92 -9.88
C ILE A 149 -2.10 5.13 -8.97
N GLY A 150 -2.70 5.13 -7.77
CA GLY A 150 -2.56 6.24 -6.83
C GLY A 150 -1.10 6.49 -6.43
N SER A 151 -0.37 5.45 -6.03
CA SER A 151 1.04 5.58 -5.68
C SER A 151 1.88 6.08 -6.85
N GLY A 152 1.63 5.57 -8.07
CA GLY A 152 2.31 6.05 -9.28
C GLY A 152 1.99 7.52 -9.60
N LEU A 153 0.72 7.92 -9.51
CA LEU A 153 0.29 9.32 -9.72
C LEU A 153 0.86 10.26 -8.67
N GLY A 154 0.95 9.82 -7.40
CA GLY A 154 1.58 10.60 -6.34
C GLY A 154 3.02 10.95 -6.67
N LEU A 155 3.79 10.01 -7.20
CA LEU A 155 5.18 10.23 -7.60
C LEU A 155 5.26 11.05 -8.90
N LEU A 156 4.41 10.77 -9.89
CA LEU A 156 4.43 11.38 -11.23
C LEU A 156 4.01 12.85 -11.22
N ILE A 157 2.92 13.18 -10.52
CA ILE A 157 2.27 14.50 -10.62
C ILE A 157 2.84 15.50 -9.60
N THR A 158 3.32 15.02 -8.44
CA THR A 158 3.79 15.93 -7.38
C THR A 158 4.91 16.90 -7.81
N PRO A 159 5.89 16.53 -8.67
CA PRO A 159 6.88 17.51 -9.13
C PRO A 159 6.27 18.71 -9.89
N TYR A 160 5.17 18.48 -10.62
CA TYR A 160 4.46 19.57 -11.31
C TYR A 160 3.72 20.47 -10.32
N PHE A 161 3.09 19.88 -9.29
CA PHE A 161 2.48 20.66 -8.21
C PHE A 161 3.55 21.45 -7.43
N LEU A 162 4.71 20.84 -7.19
CA LEU A 162 5.85 21.51 -6.57
C LEU A 162 6.29 22.74 -7.38
N ALA A 163 6.44 22.59 -8.70
CA ALA A 163 6.87 23.67 -9.57
C ALA A 163 5.89 24.85 -9.63
N LEU A 164 4.57 24.57 -9.55
CA LEU A 164 3.53 25.59 -9.67
C LEU A 164 3.13 26.21 -8.34
N PHE A 165 3.11 25.43 -7.26
CA PHE A 165 2.47 25.83 -5.98
C PHE A 165 3.37 25.61 -4.75
N GLY A 166 4.62 25.18 -4.95
CA GLY A 166 5.52 24.79 -3.87
C GLY A 166 5.08 23.53 -3.13
N TRP A 167 5.86 23.10 -2.14
CA TRP A 167 5.56 21.86 -1.40
C TRP A 167 4.27 21.93 -0.57
N ARG A 168 3.96 23.12 -0.02
CA ARG A 168 2.70 23.33 0.73
C ARG A 168 1.49 23.19 -0.16
N GLY A 169 1.53 23.82 -1.35
CA GLY A 169 0.48 23.71 -2.34
C GLY A 169 0.33 22.27 -2.86
N SER A 170 1.42 21.53 -2.98
CA SER A 170 1.38 20.12 -3.39
C SER A 170 0.56 19.26 -2.43
N PHE A 171 0.80 19.36 -1.12
CA PHE A 171 0.01 18.62 -0.13
C PHE A 171 -1.45 19.09 -0.08
N LEU A 172 -1.68 20.41 -0.16
CA LEU A 172 -3.03 21.00 -0.17
C LEU A 172 -3.85 20.50 -1.37
N LEU A 173 -3.27 20.51 -2.57
CA LEU A 173 -3.96 20.04 -3.78
C LEU A 173 -4.32 18.57 -3.70
N TRP A 174 -3.42 17.71 -3.23
CA TRP A 174 -3.75 16.30 -3.02
C TRP A 174 -4.86 16.12 -1.98
N GLY A 175 -4.86 16.92 -0.90
CA GLY A 175 -5.93 16.93 0.09
C GLY A 175 -7.27 17.38 -0.49
N LEU A 176 -7.28 18.47 -1.30
CA LEU A 176 -8.47 18.98 -1.96
C LEU A 176 -9.05 17.96 -2.96
N LEU A 177 -8.20 17.30 -3.76
CA LEU A 177 -8.62 16.21 -4.63
C LEU A 177 -9.25 15.06 -3.84
N GLY A 178 -8.76 14.82 -2.62
CA GLY A 178 -9.33 13.83 -1.70
C GLY A 178 -10.81 14.04 -1.36
N ILE A 179 -11.31 15.28 -1.45
CA ILE A 179 -12.74 15.61 -1.23
C ILE A 179 -13.64 14.85 -2.22
N LEU A 180 -13.15 14.53 -3.41
CA LEU A 180 -13.89 13.71 -4.37
C LEU A 180 -14.25 12.33 -3.81
N SER A 181 -13.41 11.77 -2.92
CA SER A 181 -13.75 10.53 -2.23
C SER A 181 -14.91 10.70 -1.26
N ILE A 182 -15.01 11.83 -0.55
CA ILE A 182 -16.16 12.10 0.31
C ILE A 182 -17.43 12.21 -0.53
N ILE A 183 -17.35 13.01 -1.60
CA ILE A 183 -18.48 13.28 -2.49
C ILE A 183 -19.03 11.99 -3.09
N ILE A 184 -18.19 11.11 -3.64
CA ILE A 184 -18.67 9.89 -4.29
C ILE A 184 -19.40 8.97 -3.31
N TRP A 185 -18.91 8.87 -2.05
CA TRP A 185 -19.57 8.03 -1.05
C TRP A 185 -20.92 8.57 -0.55
N LEU A 186 -21.25 9.85 -0.78
CA LEU A 186 -22.58 10.38 -0.52
C LEU A 186 -23.63 9.80 -1.49
N PHE A 187 -23.23 9.44 -2.70
CA PHE A 187 -24.10 8.87 -3.74
C PHE A 187 -24.17 7.34 -3.72
N VAL A 188 -23.21 6.66 -3.07
CA VAL A 188 -23.22 5.20 -2.94
C VAL A 188 -24.15 4.78 -1.81
N GLN A 189 -25.10 3.89 -2.09
CA GLN A 189 -25.95 3.30 -1.06
C GLN A 189 -25.25 2.12 -0.36
N ASP A 190 -25.49 1.95 0.94
CA ASP A 190 -25.04 0.76 1.67
C ASP A 190 -25.72 -0.49 1.12
N GLY A 191 -24.90 -1.49 0.76
CA GLY A 191 -25.42 -2.84 0.64
C GLY A 191 -25.65 -3.40 2.03
N GLN A 192 -26.89 -3.76 2.34
CA GLN A 192 -27.29 -4.33 3.63
C GLN A 192 -26.73 -5.76 3.80
N GLU A 193 -25.43 -5.90 4.00
CA GLU A 193 -24.85 -7.13 4.55
C GLU A 193 -23.97 -6.76 5.74
N SER A 194 -24.62 -6.30 6.79
CA SER A 194 -24.05 -6.36 8.13
C SER A 194 -23.99 -7.84 8.53
N HIS A 195 -22.82 -8.44 8.46
CA HIS A 195 -22.59 -9.75 9.09
C HIS A 195 -22.61 -9.54 10.61
N ARG A 196 -23.80 -9.37 11.17
CA ARG A 196 -24.05 -9.44 12.60
C ARG A 196 -23.71 -10.85 13.06
N GLY A 197 -22.51 -11.07 13.59
CA GLY A 197 -22.26 -12.26 14.37
C GLY A 197 -20.99 -13.08 14.14
N SER A 198 -19.99 -12.65 13.36
CA SER A 198 -18.71 -13.35 13.45
C SER A 198 -17.98 -12.90 14.74
N THR A 199 -17.79 -13.82 15.67
CA THR A 199 -16.90 -13.59 16.83
C THR A 199 -15.52 -13.25 16.31
N ILE A 200 -15.11 -11.99 16.48
CA ILE A 200 -13.80 -11.50 16.04
C ILE A 200 -12.75 -12.16 16.93
N ASN A 201 -12.12 -13.22 16.47
CA ASN A 201 -11.04 -13.90 17.18
C ASN A 201 -9.68 -13.48 16.65
N VAL A 202 -9.25 -12.26 17.01
CA VAL A 202 -7.91 -11.73 16.66
C VAL A 202 -6.80 -12.63 17.19
N LEU A 203 -7.00 -13.25 18.37
CA LEU A 203 -5.99 -14.11 18.99
C LEU A 203 -5.69 -15.36 18.16
N ALA A 204 -6.70 -15.94 17.51
CA ALA A 204 -6.50 -17.06 16.59
C ALA A 204 -5.56 -16.66 15.42
N GLY A 205 -5.77 -15.48 14.83
CA GLY A 205 -4.90 -14.97 13.77
C GLY A 205 -3.48 -14.69 14.26
N VAL A 206 -3.31 -14.09 15.43
CA VAL A 206 -1.98 -13.82 16.01
C VAL A 206 -1.22 -15.11 16.33
N ARG A 207 -1.93 -16.19 16.65
CA ARG A 207 -1.32 -17.51 16.92
C ARG A 207 -1.07 -18.34 15.66
N SER A 208 -1.56 -17.94 14.50
CA SER A 208 -1.40 -18.68 13.25
C SER A 208 0.01 -18.47 12.65
N PRO A 209 0.84 -19.50 12.53
CA PRO A 209 2.14 -19.44 11.84
C PRO A 209 2.00 -19.00 10.38
N SER A 210 0.89 -19.35 9.71
CA SER A 210 0.62 -18.96 8.33
C SER A 210 0.45 -17.46 8.19
N VAL A 211 -0.26 -16.80 9.12
CA VAL A 211 -0.42 -15.35 9.13
C VAL A 211 0.92 -14.63 9.24
N TRP A 212 1.81 -15.12 10.12
CA TRP A 212 3.14 -14.57 10.28
C TRP A 212 4.02 -14.76 9.06
N THR A 213 4.07 -15.99 8.52
CA THR A 213 4.93 -16.29 7.35
C THR A 213 4.44 -15.57 6.09
N LEU A 214 3.13 -15.46 5.86
CA LEU A 214 2.56 -14.68 4.76
C LEU A 214 2.82 -13.17 4.95
N GLY A 215 2.62 -12.64 6.16
CA GLY A 215 2.87 -11.23 6.46
C GLY A 215 4.33 -10.83 6.31
N LEU A 216 5.26 -11.62 6.87
CA LEU A 216 6.70 -11.39 6.71
C LEU A 216 7.15 -11.54 5.24
N SER A 217 6.56 -12.46 4.48
CA SER A 217 6.82 -12.56 3.03
C SER A 217 6.31 -11.31 2.30
N HIS A 218 5.12 -10.80 2.68
CA HIS A 218 4.54 -9.60 2.10
C HIS A 218 5.33 -8.32 2.45
N MET A 219 6.10 -8.34 3.52
CA MET A 219 7.05 -7.28 3.86
C MET A 219 8.11 -7.08 2.77
N GLY A 220 8.60 -8.16 2.13
CA GLY A 220 9.57 -8.12 1.01
C GLY A 220 8.94 -7.81 -0.35
N THR A 221 7.62 -7.65 -0.44
CA THR A 221 6.91 -7.26 -1.65
C THR A 221 6.31 -5.87 -1.49
N PHE A 222 5.18 -5.73 -0.80
CA PHE A 222 4.54 -4.42 -0.55
C PHE A 222 5.45 -3.45 0.21
N GLY A 223 6.07 -3.92 1.30
CA GLY A 223 6.93 -3.10 2.13
C GLY A 223 8.14 -2.57 1.37
N LEU A 224 8.82 -3.48 0.64
CA LEU A 224 9.97 -3.16 -0.18
C LEU A 224 9.64 -2.15 -1.27
N GLY A 225 8.57 -2.40 -2.04
CA GLY A 225 8.16 -1.52 -3.14
C GLY A 225 7.90 -0.08 -2.67
N ASN A 226 7.22 0.10 -1.54
CA ASN A 226 6.94 1.43 -0.99
C ASN A 226 8.18 2.10 -0.39
N ALA A 227 9.07 1.35 0.29
CA ALA A 227 10.30 1.91 0.84
C ALA A 227 11.22 2.44 -0.26
N ILE A 228 11.37 1.70 -1.36
CA ILE A 228 12.17 2.15 -2.52
C ILE A 228 11.46 3.31 -3.24
N ALA A 229 10.13 3.24 -3.45
CA ALA A 229 9.37 4.30 -4.10
C ALA A 229 9.51 5.66 -3.40
N ALA A 230 9.68 5.68 -2.09
CA ALA A 230 9.91 6.90 -1.32
C ALA A 230 11.18 7.65 -1.74
N TRP A 231 12.23 6.93 -2.12
CA TRP A 231 13.55 7.48 -2.40
C TRP A 231 13.97 7.40 -3.87
N ILE A 232 13.25 6.68 -4.72
CA ILE A 232 13.66 6.39 -6.08
C ILE A 232 13.90 7.66 -6.93
N ALA A 233 13.07 8.69 -6.75
CA ALA A 233 13.24 9.96 -7.47
C ALA A 233 14.52 10.68 -7.03
N VAL A 234 14.81 10.74 -5.73
CA VAL A 234 16.04 11.33 -5.19
C VAL A 234 17.27 10.52 -5.61
N TYR A 235 17.17 9.18 -5.54
CA TYR A 235 18.24 8.30 -6.01
C TYR A 235 18.59 8.53 -7.48
N LEU A 236 17.60 8.53 -8.36
CA LEU A 236 17.84 8.73 -9.80
C LEU A 236 18.40 10.12 -10.09
N ALA A 237 17.87 11.17 -9.43
CA ALA A 237 18.37 12.52 -9.60
C ALA A 237 19.82 12.66 -9.09
N PHE A 238 20.13 12.12 -7.92
CA PHE A 238 21.46 12.17 -7.32
C PHE A 238 22.49 11.33 -8.09
N GLN A 239 22.15 10.07 -8.40
CA GLN A 239 23.08 9.11 -8.99
C GLN A 239 23.36 9.37 -10.47
N TYR A 240 22.36 9.86 -11.22
CA TYR A 240 22.41 10.02 -12.66
C TYR A 240 22.33 11.48 -13.14
N GLY A 241 22.17 12.43 -12.22
CA GLY A 241 22.10 13.85 -12.55
C GLY A 241 20.87 14.25 -13.38
N VAL A 242 19.81 13.40 -13.41
CA VAL A 242 18.60 13.72 -14.16
C VAL A 242 17.72 14.70 -13.38
N PRO A 243 16.96 15.58 -14.06
CA PRO A 243 16.01 16.46 -13.39
C PRO A 243 15.03 15.65 -12.50
N LEU A 244 14.70 16.19 -11.33
CA LEU A 244 13.85 15.50 -10.34
C LEU A 244 12.49 15.07 -10.91
N ALA A 245 11.89 15.88 -11.80
CA ALA A 245 10.64 15.55 -12.45
C ALA A 245 10.78 14.31 -13.37
N LEU A 246 11.88 14.20 -14.13
CA LEU A 246 12.16 13.02 -14.94
C LEU A 246 12.45 11.80 -14.06
N ALA A 247 13.21 11.96 -12.99
CA ALA A 247 13.49 10.90 -12.02
C ALA A 247 12.20 10.37 -11.39
N ALA A 248 11.29 11.24 -10.99
CA ALA A 248 9.98 10.88 -10.45
C ALA A 248 9.10 10.19 -11.50
N THR A 249 9.13 10.64 -12.75
CA THR A 249 8.43 9.98 -13.88
C THR A 249 8.93 8.56 -14.08
N LEU A 250 10.25 8.35 -14.14
CA LEU A 250 10.84 7.01 -14.29
C LEU A 250 10.48 6.10 -13.10
N GLY A 251 10.56 6.63 -11.87
CA GLY A 251 10.17 5.90 -10.66
C GLY A 251 8.68 5.53 -10.65
N SER A 252 7.81 6.42 -11.15
CA SER A 252 6.37 6.17 -11.20
C SER A 252 5.99 5.05 -12.17
N LEU A 253 6.72 4.88 -13.26
CA LEU A 253 6.48 3.79 -14.22
C LEU A 253 6.59 2.41 -13.55
N ALA A 254 7.54 2.23 -12.63
CA ALA A 254 7.69 0.99 -11.86
C ALA A 254 6.44 0.68 -11.02
N LEU A 255 5.80 1.69 -10.43
CA LEU A 255 4.56 1.53 -9.67
C LEU A 255 3.35 1.32 -10.59
N LEU A 256 3.23 2.10 -11.65
CA LEU A 256 2.11 2.04 -12.59
C LEU A 256 2.04 0.69 -13.32
N THR A 257 3.17 0.05 -13.62
CA THR A 257 3.19 -1.30 -14.21
C THR A 257 2.53 -2.34 -13.30
N GLY A 258 2.48 -2.11 -11.99
CA GLY A 258 1.77 -2.97 -11.04
C GLY A 258 0.27 -3.12 -11.31
N VAL A 259 -0.34 -2.18 -12.04
CA VAL A 259 -1.73 -2.28 -12.52
C VAL A 259 -1.94 -3.51 -13.39
N PHE A 260 -0.92 -3.89 -14.16
CA PHE A 260 -0.93 -5.08 -15.03
C PHE A 260 -0.45 -6.33 -14.28
N PHE A 261 0.59 -6.20 -13.48
CA PHE A 261 1.22 -7.36 -12.81
C PHE A 261 0.39 -7.92 -11.66
N ARG A 262 -0.40 -7.11 -10.94
CA ARG A 262 -1.28 -7.63 -9.87
C ARG A 262 -2.37 -8.56 -10.40
N PRO A 263 -3.17 -8.20 -11.41
CA PRO A 263 -4.13 -9.13 -12.01
C PRO A 263 -3.45 -10.33 -12.66
N LEU A 264 -2.29 -10.13 -13.30
CA LEU A 264 -1.54 -11.20 -13.95
C LEU A 264 -1.19 -12.32 -12.95
N GLY A 265 -0.73 -11.98 -11.74
CA GLY A 265 -0.47 -12.96 -10.69
C GLY A 265 -1.69 -13.81 -10.36
N GLY A 266 -2.86 -13.19 -10.23
CA GLY A 266 -4.13 -13.90 -10.02
C GLY A 266 -4.51 -14.82 -11.18
N ILE A 267 -4.33 -14.37 -12.43
CA ILE A 267 -4.60 -15.15 -13.64
C ILE A 267 -3.68 -16.37 -13.73
N LEU A 268 -2.39 -16.21 -13.44
CA LEU A 268 -1.41 -17.31 -13.44
C LEU A 268 -1.77 -18.40 -12.44
N ILE A 269 -2.21 -18.01 -11.23
CA ILE A 269 -2.67 -18.96 -10.21
C ILE A 269 -3.97 -19.63 -10.64
N ALA A 270 -4.96 -18.85 -11.10
CA ALA A 270 -6.27 -19.37 -11.50
C ALA A 270 -6.19 -20.36 -12.68
N ARG A 271 -5.23 -20.15 -13.58
CA ARG A 271 -4.97 -21.08 -14.71
C ARG A 271 -4.08 -22.27 -14.34
N GLY A 272 -3.62 -22.37 -13.09
CA GLY A 272 -2.73 -23.44 -12.66
C GLY A 272 -1.32 -23.41 -13.26
N VAL A 273 -0.91 -22.27 -13.86
CA VAL A 273 0.43 -22.11 -14.44
C VAL A 273 1.49 -22.14 -13.35
N ILE A 274 1.19 -21.52 -12.20
CA ILE A 274 2.06 -21.49 -11.02
C ILE A 274 1.20 -21.47 -9.76
N GLY A 275 1.63 -22.16 -8.71
CA GLY A 275 0.98 -22.13 -7.40
C GLY A 275 1.21 -20.81 -6.66
N ALA A 276 0.32 -20.46 -5.73
CA ALA A 276 0.40 -19.22 -4.96
C ALA A 276 1.73 -19.08 -4.19
N ILE A 277 2.15 -20.10 -3.46
CA ILE A 277 3.40 -20.07 -2.69
C ILE A 277 4.66 -19.99 -3.59
N PRO A 278 4.82 -20.78 -4.66
CA PRO A 278 5.91 -20.59 -5.62
C PRO A 278 5.94 -19.17 -6.21
N LEU A 279 4.79 -18.60 -6.57
CA LEU A 279 4.72 -17.22 -7.09
C LEU A 279 5.17 -16.18 -6.04
N LEU A 280 4.81 -16.39 -4.78
CA LEU A 280 5.26 -15.54 -3.66
C LEU A 280 6.79 -15.60 -3.50
N ARG A 281 7.39 -16.79 -3.59
CA ARG A 281 8.86 -16.95 -3.55
C ARG A 281 9.56 -16.24 -4.71
N VAL A 282 9.07 -16.42 -5.92
CA VAL A 282 9.61 -15.73 -7.09
C VAL A 282 9.55 -14.22 -6.89
N GLY A 283 8.42 -13.69 -6.40
CA GLY A 283 8.26 -12.26 -6.17
C GLY A 283 9.23 -11.71 -5.12
N THR A 284 9.39 -12.40 -3.97
CA THR A 284 10.32 -11.96 -2.91
C THR A 284 11.78 -12.00 -3.39
N ILE A 285 12.17 -13.03 -4.16
CA ILE A 285 13.50 -13.15 -4.74
C ILE A 285 13.76 -12.04 -5.77
N LEU A 286 12.81 -11.80 -6.69
CA LEU A 286 12.93 -10.72 -7.67
C LEU A 286 13.05 -9.35 -7.00
N GLY A 287 12.26 -9.09 -5.96
CA GLY A 287 12.38 -7.86 -5.17
C GLY A 287 13.78 -7.68 -4.58
N CYS A 288 14.33 -8.73 -3.98
CA CYS A 288 15.68 -8.72 -3.42
C CYS A 288 16.76 -8.47 -4.50
N ILE A 289 16.67 -9.17 -5.64
CA ILE A 289 17.58 -8.96 -6.77
C ILE A 289 17.50 -7.50 -7.24
N GLY A 290 16.28 -6.97 -7.37
CA GLY A 290 16.07 -5.60 -7.82
C GLY A 290 16.73 -4.57 -6.91
N VAL A 291 16.56 -4.71 -5.59
CA VAL A 291 17.22 -3.82 -4.61
C VAL A 291 18.75 -4.01 -4.65
N GLY A 292 19.22 -5.24 -4.77
CA GLY A 292 20.65 -5.52 -4.92
C GLY A 292 21.24 -4.81 -6.14
N LEU A 293 20.56 -4.82 -7.28
CA LEU A 293 21.00 -4.10 -8.49
C LEU A 293 21.04 -2.58 -8.29
N LEU A 294 20.06 -2.00 -7.57
CA LEU A 294 20.08 -0.57 -7.24
C LEU A 294 21.16 -0.21 -6.22
N ALA A 295 21.53 -1.15 -5.35
CA ALA A 295 22.58 -0.96 -4.37
C ALA A 295 24.00 -1.05 -4.95
N LEU A 296 24.15 -1.56 -6.18
CA LEU A 296 25.47 -1.63 -6.80
C LEU A 296 26.06 -0.22 -7.01
N PRO A 297 27.37 -0.01 -6.73
CA PRO A 297 28.00 1.28 -6.90
C PRO A 297 28.31 1.61 -8.38
N LEU A 298 27.69 0.89 -9.29
CA LEU A 298 27.92 1.01 -10.72
C LEU A 298 26.91 1.98 -11.35
N ARG A 299 27.40 3.03 -12.02
CA ARG A 299 26.57 3.95 -12.81
C ARG A 299 26.23 3.36 -14.18
N PHE A 300 25.70 2.15 -14.21
CA PHE A 300 25.30 1.47 -15.42
C PHE A 300 23.79 1.46 -15.57
N THR A 301 23.28 2.30 -16.43
CA THR A 301 21.84 2.54 -16.65
C THR A 301 21.00 1.26 -16.84
N PRO A 302 21.43 0.23 -17.61
CA PRO A 302 20.67 -1.01 -17.74
C PRO A 302 20.40 -1.73 -16.41
N PHE A 303 21.32 -1.70 -15.46
CA PHE A 303 21.12 -2.33 -14.15
C PHE A 303 20.05 -1.63 -13.33
N VAL A 304 19.93 -0.31 -13.46
CA VAL A 304 18.89 0.45 -12.77
C VAL A 304 17.52 0.11 -13.32
N PHE A 305 17.36 0.09 -14.64
CA PHE A 305 16.09 -0.30 -15.27
C PHE A 305 15.73 -1.75 -14.97
N LEU A 306 16.70 -2.67 -15.01
CA LEU A 306 16.49 -4.06 -14.61
C LEU A 306 16.09 -4.15 -13.13
N GLY A 307 16.79 -3.44 -12.25
CA GLY A 307 16.49 -3.40 -10.81
C GLY A 307 15.08 -2.86 -10.54
N MET A 308 14.70 -1.75 -11.15
CA MET A 308 13.36 -1.18 -11.05
C MET A 308 12.29 -2.15 -11.57
N THR A 309 12.55 -2.83 -12.70
CA THR A 309 11.64 -3.83 -13.26
C THR A 309 11.48 -5.03 -12.33
N CYS A 310 12.58 -5.54 -11.78
CA CYS A 310 12.54 -6.63 -10.81
C CYS A 310 11.74 -6.25 -9.55
N ILE A 311 11.90 -5.02 -9.04
CA ILE A 311 11.13 -4.53 -7.89
C ILE A 311 9.66 -4.38 -8.29
N ALA A 312 9.35 -3.81 -9.46
CA ALA A 312 7.98 -3.62 -9.92
C ALA A 312 7.22 -4.95 -10.01
N ILE A 313 7.82 -5.97 -10.62
CA ILE A 313 7.25 -7.32 -10.74
C ILE A 313 7.20 -7.98 -9.35
N GLY A 314 8.31 -7.97 -8.62
CA GLY A 314 8.44 -8.63 -7.32
C GLY A 314 7.50 -8.07 -6.26
N ALA A 315 7.26 -6.76 -6.26
CA ALA A 315 6.36 -6.11 -5.32
C ALA A 315 4.87 -6.31 -5.64
N THR A 316 4.52 -6.64 -6.87
CA THR A 316 3.12 -6.57 -7.31
C THR A 316 2.51 -7.92 -7.69
N ILE A 317 3.23 -8.77 -8.42
CA ILE A 317 2.72 -10.08 -8.88
C ILE A 317 2.26 -10.99 -7.74
N PRO A 318 2.96 -11.09 -6.58
CA PRO A 318 2.56 -12.02 -5.52
C PRO A 318 1.44 -11.49 -4.63
N TYR A 319 0.90 -10.30 -4.88
CA TYR A 319 -0.18 -9.74 -4.07
C TYR A 319 -1.37 -10.71 -3.90
N THR A 320 -1.85 -11.27 -5.01
CA THR A 320 -2.96 -12.24 -4.99
C THR A 320 -2.58 -13.51 -4.26
N SER A 321 -1.33 -13.96 -4.34
CA SER A 321 -0.84 -15.14 -3.62
C SER A 321 -1.03 -15.00 -2.11
N VAL A 322 -0.59 -13.89 -1.56
CA VAL A 322 -0.62 -13.63 -0.12
C VAL A 322 -2.04 -13.60 0.41
N PHE A 323 -2.90 -12.81 -0.21
CA PHE A 323 -4.27 -12.59 0.28
C PHE A 323 -5.22 -13.75 -0.03
N ASN A 324 -4.98 -14.48 -1.12
CA ASN A 324 -5.72 -15.69 -1.42
C ASN A 324 -5.43 -16.79 -0.39
N GLU A 325 -4.16 -17.06 -0.08
CA GLU A 325 -3.79 -18.03 0.96
C GLU A 325 -4.32 -17.61 2.34
N ALA A 326 -4.19 -16.32 2.71
CA ALA A 326 -4.71 -15.82 3.97
C ALA A 326 -6.24 -15.99 4.10
N ALA A 327 -6.98 -15.87 3.00
CA ALA A 327 -8.45 -16.02 2.99
C ALA A 327 -8.94 -17.46 3.19
N HIS A 328 -8.07 -18.46 3.02
CA HIS A 328 -8.41 -19.87 3.13
C HIS A 328 -7.95 -20.53 4.44
N LEU A 329 -7.34 -19.76 5.36
CA LEU A 329 -6.90 -20.27 6.66
C LEU A 329 -8.10 -20.68 7.53
N ARG A 330 -8.03 -21.86 8.13
CA ARG A 330 -9.08 -22.35 9.04
C ARG A 330 -9.00 -21.69 10.41
N GLY A 331 -10.14 -21.42 11.00
CA GLY A 331 -10.22 -20.83 12.34
C GLY A 331 -9.87 -19.34 12.46
N VAL A 332 -9.51 -18.69 11.35
CA VAL A 332 -9.25 -17.25 11.29
C VAL A 332 -10.20 -16.61 10.27
N SER A 333 -10.95 -15.57 10.68
CA SER A 333 -11.80 -14.86 9.72
C SER A 333 -10.96 -14.17 8.64
N LYS A 334 -11.49 -14.10 7.40
CA LYS A 334 -10.79 -13.50 6.25
C LYS A 334 -10.34 -12.07 6.54
N GLY A 335 -11.19 -11.26 7.18
CA GLY A 335 -10.86 -9.88 7.52
C GLY A 335 -9.69 -9.77 8.52
N ILE A 336 -9.67 -10.63 9.55
CA ILE A 336 -8.58 -10.68 10.53
C ILE A 336 -7.28 -11.17 9.86
N ALA A 337 -7.35 -12.22 9.04
CA ALA A 337 -6.18 -12.73 8.35
C ALA A 337 -5.56 -11.66 7.44
N HIS A 338 -6.38 -10.98 6.62
CA HIS A 338 -5.94 -9.89 5.75
C HIS A 338 -5.38 -8.70 6.55
N GLY A 339 -6.06 -8.29 7.63
CA GLY A 339 -5.61 -7.17 8.48
C GLY A 339 -4.26 -7.46 9.14
N LEU A 340 -4.11 -8.65 9.75
CA LEU A 340 -2.87 -9.05 10.41
C LEU A 340 -1.71 -9.23 9.43
N VAL A 341 -1.94 -9.89 8.29
CA VAL A 341 -0.93 -10.04 7.22
C VAL A 341 -0.46 -8.67 6.74
N SER A 342 -1.40 -7.74 6.51
CA SER A 342 -1.08 -6.37 6.13
C SER A 342 -0.29 -5.63 7.23
N MET A 343 -0.68 -5.78 8.49
CA MET A 343 0.01 -5.17 9.63
C MET A 343 1.45 -5.72 9.79
N ILE A 344 1.62 -7.04 9.70
CA ILE A 344 2.93 -7.71 9.80
C ILE A 344 3.84 -7.32 8.62
N SER A 345 3.29 -6.92 7.49
CA SER A 345 4.07 -6.49 6.32
C SER A 345 4.62 -5.07 6.40
N THR A 346 4.26 -4.28 7.42
CA THR A 346 4.62 -2.85 7.51
C THR A 346 6.04 -2.53 7.98
N PRO A 347 6.84 -3.40 8.65
CA PRO A 347 8.16 -3.02 9.16
C PRO A 347 9.07 -2.38 8.12
N THR A 348 9.08 -2.87 6.87
CA THR A 348 9.93 -2.29 5.81
C THR A 348 9.50 -0.87 5.43
N VAL A 349 8.21 -0.55 5.39
CA VAL A 349 7.77 0.82 5.10
C VAL A 349 7.86 1.75 6.29
N LEU A 350 7.87 1.22 7.51
CA LEU A 350 8.06 1.99 8.74
C LEU A 350 9.52 2.36 8.97
N LEU A 351 10.42 1.41 8.77
CA LEU A 351 11.83 1.55 9.10
C LEU A 351 12.70 1.85 7.87
N GLY A 352 12.31 1.36 6.69
CA GLY A 352 13.10 1.48 5.47
C GLY A 352 13.37 2.92 5.05
N PRO A 353 12.36 3.77 4.83
CA PRO A 353 12.58 5.14 4.38
C PRO A 353 13.47 5.98 5.32
N PRO A 354 13.28 6.00 6.65
CA PRO A 354 14.20 6.70 7.54
C PRO A 354 15.59 6.07 7.58
N LEU A 355 15.71 4.74 7.49
CA LEU A 355 17.00 4.06 7.42
C LEU A 355 17.77 4.42 6.14
N ILE A 356 17.10 4.43 4.98
CA ILE A 356 17.69 4.89 3.72
C ILE A 356 18.17 6.34 3.87
N GLY A 357 17.32 7.22 4.41
CA GLY A 357 17.67 8.63 4.60
C GLY A 357 18.83 8.84 5.55
N PHE A 358 18.86 8.16 6.70
CA PHE A 358 19.94 8.24 7.67
C PHE A 358 21.29 7.74 7.10
N LEU A 359 21.27 6.59 6.41
CA LEU A 359 22.49 6.05 5.80
C LEU A 359 22.97 6.91 4.63
N PHE A 360 22.04 7.45 3.82
CA PHE A 360 22.39 8.39 2.77
C PHE A 360 23.01 9.69 3.32
N GLU A 361 22.42 10.26 4.39
CA GLU A 361 22.97 11.44 5.06
C GLU A 361 24.41 11.22 5.56
N SER A 362 24.66 10.07 6.19
CA SER A 362 25.96 9.77 6.79
C SER A 362 27.03 9.38 5.79
N THR A 363 26.66 8.78 4.64
CA THR A 363 27.61 8.20 3.69
C THR A 363 27.63 8.89 2.33
N HIS A 364 26.64 9.73 2.03
CA HIS A 364 26.37 10.30 0.71
C HIS A 364 26.37 9.23 -0.41
N ASN A 365 25.93 8.01 -0.07
CA ASN A 365 25.95 6.86 -0.95
C ASN A 365 24.70 6.00 -0.78
N PHE A 366 24.03 5.66 -1.88
CA PHE A 366 22.87 4.77 -1.88
C PHE A 366 23.22 3.28 -1.78
N THR A 367 24.47 2.88 -1.98
CA THR A 367 24.90 1.46 -1.86
C THR A 367 24.57 0.88 -0.49
N LEU A 368 25.00 1.54 0.58
CA LEU A 368 24.70 1.10 1.95
C LEU A 368 23.23 1.32 2.29
N ALA A 369 22.66 2.41 1.82
CA ALA A 369 21.26 2.75 2.08
C ALA A 369 20.30 1.67 1.51
N PHE A 370 20.42 1.33 0.24
CA PHE A 370 19.61 0.26 -0.36
C PHE A 370 20.06 -1.14 0.07
N GLY A 371 21.38 -1.34 0.30
CA GLY A 371 21.92 -2.57 0.84
C GLY A 371 21.31 -2.96 2.19
N SER A 372 21.03 -1.98 3.05
CA SER A 372 20.35 -2.22 4.33
C SER A 372 18.93 -2.77 4.18
N ILE A 373 18.22 -2.38 3.11
CA ILE A 373 16.87 -2.88 2.82
C ILE A 373 16.88 -4.35 2.40
N MET A 374 18.01 -4.87 1.90
CA MET A 374 18.15 -6.30 1.59
C MET A 374 17.97 -7.18 2.82
N LEU A 375 18.26 -6.70 4.04
CA LEU A 375 18.00 -7.45 5.27
C LEU A 375 16.53 -7.81 5.42
N PHE A 376 15.63 -6.88 5.16
CA PHE A 376 14.18 -7.14 5.16
C PHE A 376 13.78 -8.12 4.04
N SER A 377 14.44 -8.03 2.88
CA SER A 377 14.21 -8.96 1.77
C SER A 377 14.66 -10.38 2.11
N CYS A 378 15.79 -10.54 2.81
CA CYS A 378 16.25 -11.85 3.27
C CYS A 378 15.27 -12.50 4.26
N VAL A 379 14.74 -11.72 5.22
CA VAL A 379 13.68 -12.17 6.13
C VAL A 379 12.43 -12.59 5.34
N ALA A 380 12.01 -11.81 4.37
CA ALA A 380 10.84 -12.11 3.55
C ALA A 380 11.03 -13.35 2.68
N ILE A 381 12.21 -13.55 2.08
CA ILE A 381 12.54 -14.77 1.33
C ILE A 381 12.44 -15.98 2.25
N THR A 382 13.11 -15.94 3.41
CA THR A 382 13.07 -17.03 4.39
C THR A 382 11.62 -17.35 4.79
N ALA A 383 10.83 -16.33 5.11
CA ALA A 383 9.41 -16.49 5.44
C ALA A 383 8.62 -17.12 4.29
N SER A 384 8.89 -16.77 3.03
CA SER A 384 8.20 -17.33 1.86
C SER A 384 8.44 -18.83 1.68
N PHE A 385 9.61 -19.33 2.08
CA PHE A 385 9.89 -20.78 2.08
C PHE A 385 9.19 -21.48 3.24
N LEU A 386 9.03 -20.84 4.39
CA LEU A 386 8.31 -21.37 5.55
C LEU A 386 6.78 -21.29 5.37
N ALA A 387 6.27 -20.40 4.54
CA ALA A 387 4.83 -20.24 4.29
C ALA A 387 4.19 -21.49 3.69
N GLY A 388 4.87 -22.20 2.80
CA GLY A 388 4.33 -23.40 2.17
C GLY A 388 3.95 -24.52 3.18
N PRO A 389 4.86 -24.96 4.06
CA PRO A 389 4.56 -25.92 5.11
C PRO A 389 3.52 -25.40 6.13
N ALA A 390 3.58 -24.12 6.51
CA ALA A 390 2.65 -23.53 7.45
C ALA A 390 1.22 -23.54 6.91
N VAL A 391 1.00 -22.99 5.71
CA VAL A 391 -0.33 -22.94 5.07
C VAL A 391 -0.92 -24.34 4.87
N LYS A 392 -0.12 -25.31 4.40
CA LYS A 392 -0.60 -26.69 4.25
C LYS A 392 -1.12 -27.29 5.55
N ARG A 393 -0.49 -27.02 6.70
CA ARG A 393 -0.93 -27.53 8.01
C ARG A 393 -2.25 -26.90 8.46
N GLU A 394 -2.50 -25.65 8.12
CA GLU A 394 -3.68 -24.91 8.57
C GLU A 394 -4.85 -24.97 7.57
N THR A 395 -4.64 -25.43 6.35
CA THR A 395 -5.69 -25.64 5.35
C THR A 395 -6.12 -27.11 5.22
N ALA A 396 -5.26 -28.06 5.61
CA ALA A 396 -5.59 -29.50 5.72
C ALA A 396 -6.49 -29.78 6.91
#